data_1c42b878af2151028f3c5ec883e52549
#
_entry.id   1c42b878af2151028f3c5ec883e52549
#
_cell.length_a   1.000
_cell.length_b   1.000
_cell.length_c   1.000
_cell.angle_alpha   90.00
_cell.angle_beta   90.00
_cell.angle_gamma   90.00
#
_symmetry.space_group_name_H-M   'P 1'
#
loop_
_entity.id
_entity.type
_entity.pdbx_description
1 polymer ?
#
loop_
_entity_poly.entity_id
_entity_poly.type
_entity_poly.pdbx_seq_one_letter_code
_entity_poly.pdbx_strand_id
1 'polypeptide(L)'
;MSIFNGNSLFLSKKSKTMPVVKVPKNVKQSLQIDRAFENGIFKIEPKEKMAVYDRCYIFEDINYINKNIGEQKDFLMNLMFWLNSMDVEFKITLANEYQSMEEFLESIRAEKNKAEYPDIANGIRQWQDERIKETNPNVTTLRYLTVTTRADNEANARVYLNAIETTIMEAFAGWGSRIEKLSTLERLESLQKLICPNHPEQQDYINLPSDKKKHQKDWKNDILPRSIKQYPNYMVMGDTYVTVLFGHRYRQAIDTDKFIHSMSNVSYPSFLTLDYAPVETDLVNDKLINAQVNNERAITEEIEQKRNAGIPAINASYPREKKKNEIESYIDQLDENDEKGFFLNLLVVITAHDEDELAERMKEMQAIGKREGVVLETCDYTQLKAWNTALPIGGRQVDYMRFFLTSSLVAFQPFFAQDVIEPGGQMMGLNRTTKHFIVGNRKKLPNPHGIIVGFSGSGKSMLIKLTELSQTLLATDDDIMIIDPQNEFRDIVEKDNGSYFDLTPKSGIFLNGFEVSEEVFVSSVAVQKKFIAQQTEYAKTLCAAA
;
A
#
# COMPACT_ATOMS: atom_id res chain seq x y z
N MET A 1 -0.99 5.54 -27.96
CA MET A 1 -2.05 4.74 -27.32
C MET A 1 -3.28 4.49 -28.21
N SER A 2 -3.36 5.00 -29.44
CA SER A 2 -4.52 4.76 -30.35
C SER A 2 -4.43 3.48 -31.18
N ILE A 3 -3.27 2.84 -31.26
CA ILE A 3 -3.03 1.68 -32.13
C ILE A 3 -3.75 0.42 -31.62
N PHE A 4 -3.90 0.30 -30.32
CA PHE A 4 -4.49 -0.85 -29.66
C PHE A 4 -5.90 -0.58 -29.09
N ASN A 5 -6.62 0.39 -29.67
CA ASN A 5 -8.02 0.65 -29.34
C ASN A 5 -8.92 -0.49 -29.87
N GLY A 6 -8.86 -1.60 -29.22
CA GLY A 6 -9.76 -2.72 -29.47
C GLY A 6 -9.12 -4.04 -29.06
N ASN A 7 -9.74 -4.71 -28.14
CA ASN A 7 -9.45 -6.07 -27.69
C ASN A 7 -9.40 -7.13 -28.82
N SER A 8 -9.60 -6.73 -30.08
CA SER A 8 -9.67 -7.65 -31.23
C SER A 8 -8.32 -8.08 -31.78
N LEU A 9 -7.22 -7.38 -31.45
CA LEU A 9 -5.92 -7.67 -32.03
C LEU A 9 -5.15 -8.77 -31.29
N PHE A 10 -5.35 -8.90 -29.98
CA PHE A 10 -4.61 -9.87 -29.15
C PHE A 10 -5.46 -11.06 -28.65
N LEU A 11 -6.79 -10.99 -28.78
CA LEU A 11 -7.65 -12.11 -28.40
C LEU A 11 -7.81 -13.07 -29.57
N SER A 12 -7.56 -14.36 -29.35
CA SER A 12 -7.88 -15.44 -30.26
C SER A 12 -9.34 -15.31 -30.74
N LYS A 13 -9.61 -15.59 -32.01
CA LYS A 13 -10.98 -15.62 -32.57
C LYS A 13 -11.90 -16.42 -31.65
N LYS A 14 -12.63 -15.74 -30.76
CA LYS A 14 -13.70 -16.36 -29.98
C LYS A 14 -14.81 -16.79 -30.95
N SER A 15 -15.29 -18.02 -30.80
CA SER A 15 -16.44 -18.55 -31.52
C SER A 15 -17.61 -17.57 -31.44
N LYS A 16 -18.35 -17.43 -32.56
CA LYS A 16 -19.53 -16.55 -32.72
C LYS A 16 -20.75 -16.93 -31.85
N THR A 17 -20.63 -17.84 -30.91
CA THR A 17 -21.68 -18.15 -29.94
C THR A 17 -21.58 -17.20 -28.78
N MET A 18 -22.62 -16.39 -28.55
CA MET A 18 -22.72 -15.57 -27.32
C MET A 18 -22.49 -16.47 -26.11
N PRO A 19 -21.55 -16.14 -25.23
CA PRO A 19 -21.33 -16.95 -24.03
C PRO A 19 -22.62 -16.91 -23.21
N VAL A 20 -23.15 -18.08 -22.87
CA VAL A 20 -24.27 -18.19 -21.92
C VAL A 20 -23.77 -17.65 -20.59
N VAL A 21 -24.28 -16.50 -20.17
CA VAL A 21 -23.97 -15.91 -18.88
C VAL A 21 -24.55 -16.82 -17.81
N LYS A 22 -23.71 -17.62 -17.15
CA LYS A 22 -24.13 -18.41 -15.99
C LYS A 22 -24.32 -17.47 -14.81
N VAL A 23 -25.57 -17.19 -14.47
CA VAL A 23 -25.90 -16.47 -13.22
C VAL A 23 -25.64 -17.42 -12.05
N PRO A 24 -24.92 -16.99 -11.01
CA PRO A 24 -24.70 -17.79 -9.81
C PRO A 24 -26.05 -18.18 -9.18
N LYS A 25 -26.21 -19.47 -8.83
CA LYS A 25 -27.46 -19.98 -8.20
C LYS A 25 -27.52 -19.66 -6.71
N ASN A 26 -26.40 -19.39 -6.08
CA ASN A 26 -26.27 -19.00 -4.67
C ASN A 26 -25.05 -18.11 -4.46
N VAL A 27 -24.98 -17.43 -3.33
CA VAL A 27 -23.91 -16.47 -3.00
C VAL A 27 -22.51 -17.13 -3.00
N LYS A 28 -22.39 -18.40 -2.56
CA LYS A 28 -21.11 -19.14 -2.58
C LYS A 28 -20.53 -19.28 -4.00
N GLN A 29 -21.35 -19.31 -5.03
CA GLN A 29 -20.92 -19.39 -6.42
C GLN A 29 -20.53 -18.02 -7.00
N SER A 30 -20.81 -16.93 -6.29
CA SER A 30 -20.43 -15.59 -6.71
C SER A 30 -18.92 -15.34 -6.58
N LEU A 31 -18.27 -15.99 -5.62
CA LEU A 31 -16.83 -15.85 -5.39
C LEU A 31 -16.04 -16.89 -6.17
N GLN A 32 -15.10 -16.43 -6.97
CA GLN A 32 -14.29 -17.25 -7.89
C GLN A 32 -13.13 -17.97 -7.20
N ILE A 33 -13.37 -18.59 -6.06
CA ILE A 33 -12.38 -19.47 -5.39
C ILE A 33 -13.00 -20.87 -5.33
N ASP A 34 -12.31 -21.87 -5.89
CA ASP A 34 -12.75 -23.27 -5.81
C ASP A 34 -12.34 -23.89 -4.48
N ARG A 35 -11.07 -23.75 -4.12
CA ARG A 35 -10.51 -24.32 -2.90
C ARG A 35 -9.45 -23.39 -2.28
N ALA A 36 -9.44 -23.27 -0.97
CA ALA A 36 -8.35 -22.70 -0.19
C ALA A 36 -7.55 -23.84 0.46
N PHE A 37 -6.21 -23.75 0.44
CA PHE A 37 -5.30 -24.71 1.05
C PHE A 37 -4.67 -24.10 2.30
N GLU A 38 -4.20 -24.92 3.23
CA GLU A 38 -3.64 -24.48 4.52
C GLU A 38 -2.39 -23.58 4.39
N ASN A 39 -1.69 -23.68 3.27
CA ASN A 39 -0.45 -22.94 2.97
C ASN A 39 -0.66 -21.55 2.33
N GLY A 40 -1.86 -21.01 2.39
CA GLY A 40 -2.20 -19.71 1.80
C GLY A 40 -2.37 -19.73 0.29
N ILE A 41 -2.29 -20.86 -0.39
CA ILE A 41 -2.58 -21.00 -1.83
C ILE A 41 -4.08 -21.17 -2.03
N PHE A 42 -4.67 -20.41 -2.98
CA PHE A 42 -6.03 -20.63 -3.41
C PHE A 42 -6.07 -21.21 -4.83
N LYS A 43 -6.99 -22.13 -5.05
CA LYS A 43 -7.37 -22.62 -6.37
C LYS A 43 -8.57 -21.83 -6.85
N ILE A 44 -8.42 -21.19 -7.99
CA ILE A 44 -9.46 -20.39 -8.62
C ILE A 44 -10.30 -21.28 -9.53
N GLU A 45 -11.58 -21.05 -9.65
CA GLU A 45 -12.46 -21.84 -10.52
C GLU A 45 -12.00 -21.74 -11.98
N PRO A 46 -11.51 -22.84 -12.56
CA PRO A 46 -10.97 -22.80 -13.91
C PRO A 46 -12.06 -22.81 -14.97
N LYS A 47 -11.83 -22.05 -16.04
CA LYS A 47 -12.55 -22.22 -17.30
C LYS A 47 -11.80 -23.08 -18.32
N GLU A 48 -10.55 -23.45 -18.03
CA GLU A 48 -9.62 -24.09 -18.94
C GLU A 48 -9.10 -25.43 -18.38
N LYS A 49 -8.34 -26.17 -19.19
CA LYS A 49 -7.82 -27.52 -18.83
C LYS A 49 -6.91 -27.53 -17.61
N MET A 50 -6.10 -26.46 -17.41
CA MET A 50 -5.22 -26.31 -16.25
C MET A 50 -5.90 -25.43 -15.19
N ALA A 51 -5.73 -25.78 -13.92
CA ALA A 51 -6.25 -24.98 -12.83
C ALA A 51 -5.35 -23.78 -12.56
N VAL A 52 -5.98 -22.67 -12.18
CA VAL A 52 -5.29 -21.45 -11.77
C VAL A 52 -5.11 -21.48 -10.25
N TYR A 53 -3.89 -21.23 -9.81
CA TYR A 53 -3.52 -21.12 -8.40
C TYR A 53 -2.90 -19.77 -8.15
N ASP A 54 -3.10 -19.23 -6.96
CA ASP A 54 -2.53 -17.96 -6.56
C ASP A 54 -1.94 -17.98 -5.15
N ARG A 55 -1.08 -17.01 -4.88
CA ARG A 55 -0.54 -16.69 -3.56
C ARG A 55 -0.59 -15.19 -3.37
N CYS A 56 -0.94 -14.77 -2.17
CA CYS A 56 -1.05 -13.36 -1.82
C CYS A 56 -0.03 -12.98 -0.75
N TYR A 57 0.50 -11.79 -0.91
CA TYR A 57 1.44 -11.14 0.00
C TYR A 57 0.86 -9.80 0.42
N ILE A 58 1.19 -9.36 1.63
CA ILE A 58 0.99 -7.99 2.09
C ILE A 58 2.33 -7.28 2.10
N PHE A 59 2.38 -6.01 1.70
CA PHE A 59 3.62 -5.24 1.70
C PHE A 59 3.42 -3.82 2.23
N GLU A 60 4.50 -3.25 2.78
CA GLU A 60 4.52 -1.92 3.35
C GLU A 60 4.84 -0.87 2.28
N ASP A 61 4.39 0.36 2.52
CA ASP A 61 4.78 1.51 1.72
C ASP A 61 6.25 1.88 1.96
N ILE A 62 6.83 2.59 1.03
CA ILE A 62 8.15 3.20 1.17
C ILE A 62 8.05 4.72 1.09
N ASN A 63 9.02 5.42 1.64
CA ASN A 63 9.04 6.87 1.65
C ASN A 63 9.52 7.45 0.31
N TYR A 64 8.81 7.10 -0.80
CA TYR A 64 9.18 7.45 -2.17
C TYR A 64 9.16 8.96 -2.40
N ILE A 65 8.11 9.66 -1.96
CA ILE A 65 7.92 11.09 -2.25
C ILE A 65 9.01 11.99 -1.62
N ASN A 66 9.65 11.53 -0.54
CA ASN A 66 10.70 12.27 0.14
C ASN A 66 12.12 11.92 -0.36
N LYS A 67 12.26 11.00 -1.31
CA LYS A 67 13.54 10.70 -1.95
C LYS A 67 13.95 11.86 -2.86
N ASN A 68 15.24 12.06 -3.04
CA ASN A 68 15.73 13.02 -4.02
C ASN A 68 15.46 12.51 -5.47
N ILE A 69 15.52 13.41 -6.46
CA ILE A 69 15.18 13.09 -7.86
C ILE A 69 16.04 11.94 -8.43
N GLY A 70 17.32 11.82 -8.01
CA GLY A 70 18.19 10.72 -8.41
C GLY A 70 17.69 9.38 -7.87
N GLU A 71 17.42 9.31 -6.56
CA GLU A 71 16.91 8.12 -5.89
C GLU A 71 15.51 7.70 -6.40
N GLN A 72 14.65 8.67 -6.75
CA GLN A 72 13.36 8.37 -7.38
C GLN A 72 13.55 7.73 -8.76
N LYS A 73 14.45 8.25 -9.57
CA LYS A 73 14.78 7.65 -10.88
C LYS A 73 15.35 6.25 -10.74
N ASP A 74 16.29 6.05 -9.82
CA ASP A 74 16.88 4.73 -9.56
C ASP A 74 15.83 3.73 -9.11
N PHE A 75 14.90 4.16 -8.25
CA PHE A 75 13.76 3.33 -7.84
C PHE A 75 12.88 2.95 -9.02
N LEU A 76 12.49 3.91 -9.89
CA LEU A 76 11.65 3.64 -11.05
C LEU A 76 12.34 2.72 -12.07
N MET A 77 13.66 2.84 -12.24
CA MET A 77 14.44 1.92 -13.05
C MET A 77 14.46 0.50 -12.46
N ASN A 78 14.67 0.37 -11.15
CA ASN A 78 14.62 -0.91 -10.47
C ASN A 78 13.23 -1.56 -10.55
N LEU A 79 12.15 -0.77 -10.44
CA LEU A 79 10.78 -1.22 -10.65
C LEU A 79 10.55 -1.72 -12.09
N MET A 80 11.09 -1.01 -13.08
CA MET A 80 11.02 -1.43 -14.48
C MET A 80 11.77 -2.76 -14.70
N PHE A 81 12.96 -2.94 -14.16
CA PHE A 81 13.70 -4.20 -14.22
C PHE A 81 12.94 -5.35 -13.56
N TRP A 82 12.31 -5.10 -12.42
CA TRP A 82 11.45 -6.10 -11.77
C TRP A 82 10.24 -6.46 -12.63
N LEU A 83 9.55 -5.49 -13.22
CA LEU A 83 8.45 -5.74 -14.15
C LEU A 83 8.92 -6.59 -15.35
N ASN A 84 10.08 -6.28 -15.92
CA ASN A 84 10.67 -7.07 -17.01
C ASN A 84 11.01 -8.50 -16.61
N SER A 85 11.33 -8.75 -15.34
CA SER A 85 11.60 -10.10 -14.82
C SER A 85 10.34 -10.93 -14.56
N MET A 86 9.16 -10.29 -14.52
CA MET A 86 7.91 -10.97 -14.21
C MET A 86 7.29 -11.63 -15.45
N ASP A 87 7.31 -12.97 -15.48
CA ASP A 87 6.72 -13.80 -16.56
C ASP A 87 5.33 -14.34 -16.21
N VAL A 88 4.79 -13.95 -15.07
CA VAL A 88 3.51 -14.43 -14.55
C VAL A 88 2.50 -13.31 -14.41
N GLU A 89 1.23 -13.68 -14.47
CA GLU A 89 0.15 -12.77 -14.15
C GLU A 89 0.19 -12.42 -12.66
N PHE A 90 0.06 -11.13 -12.33
CA PHE A 90 0.03 -10.68 -10.94
C PHE A 90 -0.89 -9.46 -10.78
N LYS A 91 -1.31 -9.21 -9.55
CA LYS A 91 -2.13 -8.06 -9.18
C LYS A 91 -1.51 -7.29 -8.04
N ILE A 92 -1.58 -5.98 -8.10
CA ILE A 92 -1.32 -5.09 -6.98
C ILE A 92 -2.66 -4.48 -6.57
N THR A 93 -3.08 -4.71 -5.33
CA THR A 93 -4.34 -4.18 -4.80
C THR A 93 -4.06 -3.27 -3.61
N LEU A 94 -4.48 -2.02 -3.71
CA LEU A 94 -4.45 -1.05 -2.62
C LEU A 94 -5.86 -0.98 -2.04
N ALA A 95 -6.02 -1.38 -0.81
CA ALA A 95 -7.31 -1.52 -0.15
C ALA A 95 -7.42 -0.54 1.02
N ASN A 96 -8.42 0.30 0.97
CA ASN A 96 -8.80 1.17 2.06
C ASN A 96 -9.81 0.44 2.94
N GLU A 97 -9.41 0.09 4.15
CA GLU A 97 -10.23 -0.60 5.13
C GLU A 97 -10.62 0.35 6.26
N TYR A 98 -11.83 0.21 6.78
CA TYR A 98 -12.18 0.90 8.01
C TYR A 98 -11.32 0.37 9.16
N GLN A 99 -10.68 1.28 9.84
CA GLN A 99 -10.07 1.02 11.13
C GLN A 99 -11.00 1.57 12.22
N SER A 100 -11.34 0.73 13.21
CA SER A 100 -12.01 1.22 14.40
C SER A 100 -11.12 2.27 15.06
N MET A 101 -11.58 3.53 15.06
CA MET A 101 -10.83 4.62 15.69
C MET A 101 -10.62 4.35 17.19
N GLU A 102 -11.58 3.73 17.81
CA GLU A 102 -11.55 3.38 19.23
C GLU A 102 -10.45 2.35 19.52
N GLU A 103 -10.41 1.25 18.76
CA GLU A 103 -9.34 0.24 18.85
C GLU A 103 -7.96 0.81 18.50
N PHE A 104 -7.89 1.66 17.48
CA PHE A 104 -6.65 2.33 17.12
C PHE A 104 -6.15 3.24 18.26
N LEU A 105 -7.03 4.07 18.80
CA LEU A 105 -6.67 4.95 19.93
C LEU A 105 -6.28 4.15 21.17
N GLU A 106 -6.98 3.07 21.46
CA GLU A 106 -6.59 2.17 22.56
C GLU A 106 -5.20 1.57 22.34
N SER A 107 -4.84 1.23 21.09
CA SER A 107 -3.53 0.67 20.78
C SER A 107 -2.36 1.65 20.93
N ILE A 108 -2.61 2.96 20.77
CA ILE A 108 -1.60 4.03 20.88
C ILE A 108 -1.67 4.80 22.20
N ARG A 109 -2.74 4.64 22.98
CA ARG A 109 -2.89 5.27 24.30
C ARG A 109 -2.00 4.56 25.32
N ALA A 110 -1.03 5.30 25.82
CA ALA A 110 -0.20 4.89 26.93
C ALA A 110 -0.99 5.09 28.23
N GLU A 111 -1.58 4.03 28.78
CA GLU A 111 -2.44 4.12 29.96
C GLU A 111 -1.93 3.31 31.17
N LYS A 112 -0.72 2.74 31.09
CA LYS A 112 -0.17 1.88 32.15
C LYS A 112 -0.20 2.58 33.51
N ASN A 113 0.28 3.82 33.57
CA ASN A 113 0.40 4.60 34.81
C ASN A 113 -0.67 5.70 34.94
N LYS A 114 -1.82 5.53 34.27
CA LYS A 114 -2.94 6.50 34.29
C LYS A 114 -3.45 6.81 35.70
N ALA A 115 -3.47 5.83 36.60
CA ALA A 115 -3.92 6.03 37.97
C ALA A 115 -2.97 6.92 38.76
N GLU A 116 -1.69 6.90 38.45
CA GLU A 116 -0.65 7.68 39.08
C GLU A 116 -0.59 9.11 38.52
N TYR A 117 -0.78 9.25 37.18
CA TYR A 117 -0.70 10.53 36.46
C TYR A 117 -2.00 10.90 35.73
N PRO A 118 -3.14 11.10 36.45
CA PRO A 118 -4.45 11.31 35.82
C PRO A 118 -4.54 12.61 35.00
N ASP A 119 -3.88 13.68 35.45
CA ASP A 119 -3.87 14.96 34.76
C ASP A 119 -3.10 14.89 33.44
N ILE A 120 -1.97 14.19 33.42
CA ILE A 120 -1.17 13.97 32.21
C ILE A 120 -1.99 13.12 31.23
N ALA A 121 -2.61 12.04 31.68
CA ALA A 121 -3.44 11.17 30.85
C ALA A 121 -4.59 11.94 30.20
N ASN A 122 -5.28 12.80 30.93
CA ASN A 122 -6.36 13.64 30.40
C ASN A 122 -5.83 14.67 29.39
N GLY A 123 -4.69 15.30 29.66
CA GLY A 123 -4.05 16.25 28.74
C GLY A 123 -3.62 15.60 27.42
N ILE A 124 -3.00 14.42 27.48
CA ILE A 124 -2.62 13.64 26.29
C ILE A 124 -3.84 13.21 25.49
N ARG A 125 -4.90 12.74 26.15
CA ARG A 125 -6.16 12.38 25.47
C ARG A 125 -6.76 13.57 24.76
N GLN A 126 -6.88 14.72 25.42
CA GLN A 126 -7.41 15.92 24.80
C GLN A 126 -6.60 16.33 23.58
N TRP A 127 -5.27 16.29 23.67
CA TRP A 127 -4.38 16.59 22.54
C TRP A 127 -4.56 15.59 21.39
N GLN A 128 -4.70 14.29 21.67
CA GLN A 128 -4.98 13.27 20.66
C GLN A 128 -6.34 13.50 20.00
N ASP A 129 -7.39 13.77 20.79
CA ASP A 129 -8.74 14.01 20.28
C ASP A 129 -8.84 15.29 19.41
N GLU A 130 -8.05 16.31 19.71
CA GLU A 130 -7.91 17.49 18.86
C GLU A 130 -7.25 17.16 17.52
N ARG A 131 -6.20 16.33 17.54
CA ARG A 131 -5.49 15.92 16.33
C ARG A 131 -6.29 14.97 15.45
N ILE A 132 -7.13 14.14 16.02
CA ILE A 132 -8.07 13.27 15.28
C ILE A 132 -8.94 14.07 14.33
N LYS A 133 -9.38 15.27 14.71
CA LYS A 133 -10.19 16.14 13.85
C LYS A 133 -9.44 16.62 12.61
N GLU A 134 -8.12 16.60 12.62
CA GLU A 134 -7.27 17.00 11.50
C GLU A 134 -6.88 15.82 10.59
N THR A 135 -7.16 14.59 11.02
CA THR A 135 -6.79 13.37 10.31
C THR A 135 -7.93 12.84 9.44
N ASN A 136 -7.61 11.87 8.61
CA ASN A 136 -8.58 11.00 7.97
C ASN A 136 -8.53 9.61 8.66
N PRO A 137 -8.95 9.52 9.92
CA PRO A 137 -8.55 8.46 10.84
C PRO A 137 -9.27 7.14 10.61
N ASN A 138 -10.31 7.13 9.79
CA ASN A 138 -11.20 5.98 9.66
C ASN A 138 -10.76 4.97 8.61
N VAL A 139 -9.64 5.24 7.90
CA VAL A 139 -9.23 4.40 6.77
C VAL A 139 -7.73 4.15 6.78
N THR A 140 -7.35 2.88 6.77
CA THR A 140 -5.96 2.45 6.59
C THR A 140 -5.81 1.82 5.22
N THR A 141 -4.75 2.16 4.48
CA THR A 141 -4.47 1.58 3.17
C THR A 141 -3.54 0.38 3.29
N LEU A 142 -4.06 -0.81 3.04
CA LEU A 142 -3.29 -2.05 2.94
C LEU A 142 -2.91 -2.31 1.48
N ARG A 143 -1.76 -2.93 1.26
CA ARG A 143 -1.20 -3.21 -0.07
C ARG A 143 -0.97 -4.68 -0.24
N TYR A 144 -1.65 -5.27 -1.22
CA TYR A 144 -1.56 -6.69 -1.52
C TYR A 144 -0.89 -6.92 -2.88
N LEU A 145 0.00 -7.92 -2.93
CA LEU A 145 0.54 -8.47 -4.18
C LEU A 145 0.03 -9.91 -4.32
N THR A 146 -0.74 -10.18 -5.36
CA THR A 146 -1.23 -11.53 -5.67
C THR A 146 -0.56 -12.04 -6.93
N VAL A 147 0.13 -13.17 -6.84
CA VAL A 147 0.82 -13.82 -7.96
C VAL A 147 0.06 -15.05 -8.37
N THR A 148 -0.08 -15.27 -9.68
CA THR A 148 -0.92 -16.32 -10.25
C THR A 148 -0.08 -17.27 -11.09
N THR A 149 -0.35 -18.57 -10.97
CA THR A 149 0.26 -19.61 -11.82
C THR A 149 -0.78 -20.61 -12.29
N ARG A 150 -0.47 -21.31 -13.38
CA ARG A 150 -1.30 -22.40 -13.92
C ARG A 150 -0.58 -23.71 -13.71
N ALA A 151 -1.25 -24.68 -13.09
CA ALA A 151 -0.68 -25.98 -12.79
C ALA A 151 -1.74 -27.09 -12.79
N ASP A 152 -1.31 -28.34 -12.95
CA ASP A 152 -2.19 -29.50 -12.90
C ASP A 152 -2.68 -29.81 -11.48
N ASN A 153 -1.85 -29.50 -10.49
CA ASN A 153 -2.15 -29.74 -9.07
C ASN A 153 -1.49 -28.68 -8.16
N GLU A 154 -1.88 -28.68 -6.89
CA GLU A 154 -1.38 -27.74 -5.88
C GLU A 154 0.14 -27.89 -5.64
N ALA A 155 0.66 -29.13 -5.64
CA ALA A 155 2.09 -29.37 -5.37
C ALA A 155 2.98 -28.71 -6.43
N ASN A 156 2.63 -28.84 -7.71
CA ASN A 156 3.34 -28.19 -8.82
C ASN A 156 3.20 -26.66 -8.74
N ALA A 157 2.00 -26.17 -8.43
CA ALA A 157 1.76 -24.73 -8.22
C ALA A 157 2.64 -24.16 -7.11
N ARG A 158 2.76 -24.89 -5.99
CA ARG A 158 3.58 -24.49 -4.83
C ARG A 158 5.05 -24.37 -5.19
N VAL A 159 5.60 -25.33 -5.94
CA VAL A 159 7.01 -25.29 -6.37
C VAL A 159 7.26 -24.05 -7.21
N TYR A 160 6.38 -23.76 -8.15
CA TYR A 160 6.50 -22.61 -9.03
C TYR A 160 6.37 -21.28 -8.28
N LEU A 161 5.35 -21.15 -7.41
CA LEU A 161 5.14 -19.96 -6.58
C LEU A 161 6.28 -19.72 -5.58
N ASN A 162 6.93 -20.78 -5.07
CA ASN A 162 8.10 -20.63 -4.21
C ASN A 162 9.33 -20.09 -4.99
N ALA A 163 9.50 -20.49 -6.24
CA ALA A 163 10.60 -19.97 -7.07
C ALA A 163 10.45 -18.47 -7.33
N ILE A 164 9.23 -18.01 -7.64
CA ILE A 164 8.95 -16.57 -7.85
C ILE A 164 9.05 -15.79 -6.55
N GLU A 165 8.67 -16.39 -5.41
CA GLU A 165 8.72 -15.74 -4.09
C GLU A 165 10.10 -15.14 -3.78
N THR A 166 11.18 -15.84 -4.13
CA THR A 166 12.55 -15.36 -3.91
C THR A 166 12.80 -14.04 -4.66
N THR A 167 12.46 -13.99 -5.94
CA THR A 167 12.61 -12.77 -6.76
C THR A 167 11.78 -11.60 -6.22
N ILE A 168 10.57 -11.87 -5.73
CA ILE A 168 9.72 -10.85 -5.12
C ILE A 168 10.35 -10.33 -3.82
N MET A 169 10.76 -11.24 -2.92
CA MET A 169 11.36 -10.86 -1.64
C MET A 169 12.63 -10.02 -1.80
N GLU A 170 13.51 -10.40 -2.75
CA GLU A 170 14.73 -9.67 -3.05
C GLU A 170 14.44 -8.26 -3.60
N ALA A 171 13.49 -8.13 -4.52
CA ALA A 171 13.12 -6.84 -5.10
C ALA A 171 12.55 -5.89 -4.04
N PHE A 172 11.59 -6.34 -3.24
CA PHE A 172 10.95 -5.52 -2.21
C PHE A 172 11.95 -5.14 -1.10
N ALA A 173 12.82 -6.07 -0.69
CA ALA A 173 13.91 -5.76 0.26
C ALA A 173 14.86 -4.69 -0.32
N GLY A 174 15.20 -4.78 -1.61
CA GLY A 174 16.02 -3.77 -2.31
C GLY A 174 15.38 -2.40 -2.36
N TRP A 175 14.05 -2.31 -2.39
CA TRP A 175 13.30 -1.04 -2.32
C TRP A 175 13.14 -0.50 -0.90
N GLY A 176 13.41 -1.33 0.13
CA GLY A 176 13.19 -1.00 1.54
C GLY A 176 11.73 -1.21 1.98
N SER A 177 10.94 -1.98 1.23
CA SER A 177 9.59 -2.39 1.59
C SER A 177 9.62 -3.77 2.22
N ARG A 178 9.00 -3.91 3.38
CA ARG A 178 8.75 -5.23 3.98
C ARG A 178 7.59 -5.88 3.25
N ILE A 179 7.77 -7.13 2.85
CA ILE A 179 6.73 -7.94 2.22
C ILE A 179 6.62 -9.28 2.94
N GLU A 180 5.39 -9.70 3.24
CA GLU A 180 5.11 -10.93 3.96
C GLU A 180 4.05 -11.77 3.24
N LYS A 181 4.25 -13.06 3.25
CA LYS A 181 3.29 -14.02 2.70
C LYS A 181 2.13 -14.20 3.66
N LEU A 182 0.91 -14.05 3.17
CA LEU A 182 -0.29 -14.26 3.96
C LEU A 182 -0.59 -15.76 4.12
N SER A 183 -0.91 -16.17 5.33
CA SER A 183 -1.50 -17.47 5.63
C SER A 183 -2.93 -17.56 5.10
N THR A 184 -3.52 -18.74 5.13
CA THR A 184 -4.91 -18.93 4.69
C THR A 184 -5.90 -18.13 5.53
N LEU A 185 -5.71 -18.09 6.84
CA LEU A 185 -6.59 -17.34 7.74
C LEU A 185 -6.50 -15.84 7.46
N GLU A 186 -5.30 -15.28 7.42
CA GLU A 186 -5.08 -13.85 7.13
C GLU A 186 -5.65 -13.45 5.76
N ARG A 187 -5.55 -14.32 4.74
CA ARG A 187 -6.17 -14.07 3.43
C ARG A 187 -7.69 -14.06 3.50
N LEU A 188 -8.30 -14.98 4.27
CA LEU A 188 -9.76 -15.03 4.43
C LEU A 188 -10.28 -13.83 5.21
N GLU A 189 -9.58 -13.42 6.27
CA GLU A 189 -9.88 -12.21 7.04
C GLU A 189 -9.79 -10.94 6.17
N SER A 190 -8.72 -10.80 5.39
CA SER A 190 -8.57 -9.70 4.44
C SER A 190 -9.71 -9.67 3.41
N LEU A 191 -10.06 -10.82 2.86
CA LEU A 191 -11.19 -10.91 1.92
C LEU A 191 -12.52 -10.56 2.58
N GLN A 192 -12.75 -11.00 3.82
CA GLN A 192 -13.98 -10.68 4.56
C GLN A 192 -14.14 -9.17 4.75
N LYS A 193 -13.08 -8.47 5.15
CA LYS A 193 -13.06 -7.01 5.30
C LYS A 193 -13.37 -6.28 3.99
N LEU A 194 -12.81 -6.75 2.87
CA LEU A 194 -13.06 -6.17 1.55
C LEU A 194 -14.47 -6.44 1.01
N ILE A 195 -15.04 -7.59 1.36
CA ILE A 195 -16.37 -8.03 0.90
C ILE A 195 -17.47 -7.41 1.74
N CYS A 196 -17.25 -7.29 3.06
CA CYS A 196 -18.24 -6.82 4.04
C CYS A 196 -17.68 -5.65 4.88
N PRO A 197 -17.30 -4.51 4.27
CA PRO A 197 -16.63 -3.42 4.98
C PRO A 197 -17.47 -2.75 6.07
N ASN A 198 -18.80 -2.86 6.01
CA ASN A 198 -19.74 -2.21 6.96
C ASN A 198 -20.11 -3.09 8.14
N HIS A 199 -19.60 -4.33 8.22
CA HIS A 199 -19.94 -5.28 9.29
C HIS A 199 -18.69 -5.81 10.00
N PRO A 200 -17.94 -4.97 10.74
CA PRO A 200 -16.77 -5.42 11.51
C PRO A 200 -17.11 -6.48 12.57
N GLU A 201 -18.36 -6.48 13.08
CA GLU A 201 -18.81 -7.42 14.10
C GLU A 201 -19.00 -8.88 13.62
N GLN A 202 -19.01 -9.13 12.30
CA GLN A 202 -19.08 -10.49 11.75
C GLN A 202 -17.72 -11.22 11.73
N GLN A 203 -16.67 -10.61 12.25
CA GLN A 203 -15.30 -11.09 12.13
C GLN A 203 -14.88 -12.16 13.14
N ASP A 204 -15.69 -12.49 14.13
CA ASP A 204 -15.24 -13.26 15.30
C ASP A 204 -14.82 -14.70 15.03
N TYR A 205 -15.18 -15.31 13.92
CA TYR A 205 -14.75 -16.67 13.61
C TYR A 205 -14.86 -17.03 12.12
N ILE A 206 -13.72 -17.38 11.51
CA ILE A 206 -13.68 -17.96 10.15
C ILE A 206 -13.33 -19.44 10.25
N ASN A 207 -14.20 -20.29 9.72
CA ASN A 207 -13.93 -21.71 9.62
C ASN A 207 -12.76 -21.96 8.65
N LEU A 208 -11.68 -22.58 9.15
CA LEU A 208 -10.57 -22.97 8.27
C LEU A 208 -11.01 -24.02 7.25
N PRO A 209 -10.41 -24.01 6.05
CA PRO A 209 -10.68 -24.99 5.02
C PRO A 209 -10.46 -26.42 5.55
N SER A 210 -11.42 -27.30 5.30
CA SER A 210 -11.34 -28.72 5.70
C SER A 210 -11.10 -29.62 4.50
N ASP A 211 -10.31 -30.69 4.68
CA ASP A 211 -10.09 -31.70 3.65
C ASP A 211 -11.32 -32.59 3.38
N LYS A 212 -12.29 -32.59 4.30
CA LYS A 212 -13.54 -33.34 4.13
C LYS A 212 -14.39 -32.70 3.04
N LYS A 213 -14.67 -33.43 1.95
CA LYS A 213 -15.44 -32.93 0.77
C LYS A 213 -16.72 -32.17 1.12
N LYS A 214 -17.41 -32.55 2.20
CA LYS A 214 -18.67 -31.93 2.63
C LYS A 214 -18.50 -30.52 3.22
N HIS A 215 -17.33 -30.19 3.78
CA HIS A 215 -17.04 -28.96 4.51
C HIS A 215 -15.97 -28.08 3.85
N GLN A 216 -15.52 -28.44 2.65
CA GLN A 216 -14.42 -27.74 1.95
C GLN A 216 -14.70 -26.28 1.61
N LYS A 217 -15.97 -25.88 1.55
CA LYS A 217 -16.40 -24.53 1.15
C LYS A 217 -17.23 -23.82 2.23
N ASP A 218 -17.23 -24.33 3.47
CA ASP A 218 -18.02 -23.73 4.55
C ASP A 218 -17.50 -22.36 4.94
N TRP A 219 -16.20 -22.13 4.88
CA TRP A 219 -15.56 -20.83 5.08
C TRP A 219 -16.13 -19.71 4.17
N LYS A 220 -16.71 -20.06 3.01
CA LYS A 220 -17.36 -19.08 2.13
C LYS A 220 -18.60 -18.44 2.77
N ASN A 221 -19.25 -19.12 3.74
CA ASN A 221 -20.38 -18.53 4.44
C ASN A 221 -19.92 -17.43 5.40
N ASP A 222 -18.71 -17.55 5.92
CA ASP A 222 -18.18 -16.66 6.94
C ASP A 222 -17.69 -15.34 6.34
N ILE A 223 -17.20 -15.38 5.08
CA ILE A 223 -16.65 -14.20 4.39
C ILE A 223 -17.63 -13.54 3.40
N LEU A 224 -18.71 -14.21 3.01
CA LEU A 224 -19.64 -13.70 2.01
C LEU A 224 -20.89 -13.11 2.67
N PRO A 225 -21.48 -12.05 2.08
CA PRO A 225 -22.74 -11.49 2.56
C PRO A 225 -23.90 -12.48 2.37
N ARG A 226 -24.97 -12.28 3.11
CA ARG A 226 -26.17 -13.15 3.01
C ARG A 226 -26.88 -13.08 1.68
N SER A 227 -26.76 -11.94 0.97
CA SER A 227 -27.40 -11.71 -0.32
C SER A 227 -26.56 -10.86 -1.23
N ILE A 228 -26.67 -11.08 -2.55
CA ILE A 228 -26.08 -10.23 -3.59
C ILE A 228 -27.18 -9.92 -4.61
N LYS A 229 -27.55 -8.65 -4.73
CA LYS A 229 -28.47 -8.14 -5.76
C LYS A 229 -27.68 -7.37 -6.80
N GLN A 230 -27.89 -7.68 -8.07
CA GLN A 230 -27.16 -7.04 -9.19
C GLN A 230 -28.08 -6.08 -9.91
N TYR A 231 -27.58 -4.86 -10.12
CA TYR A 231 -28.16 -3.82 -10.97
C TYR A 231 -27.22 -3.54 -12.15
N PRO A 232 -27.64 -2.80 -13.17
CA PRO A 232 -26.81 -2.57 -14.36
C PRO A 232 -25.43 -1.97 -14.03
N ASN A 233 -25.35 -0.98 -13.16
CA ASN A 233 -24.17 -0.18 -12.85
C ASN A 233 -23.66 -0.30 -11.41
N TYR A 234 -24.36 -1.04 -10.55
CA TYR A 234 -23.93 -1.35 -9.19
C TYR A 234 -24.49 -2.69 -8.71
N MET A 235 -24.16 -3.10 -7.52
CA MET A 235 -24.73 -4.25 -6.81
C MET A 235 -24.90 -3.95 -5.33
N VAL A 236 -25.78 -4.68 -4.67
CA VAL A 236 -26.00 -4.60 -3.23
C VAL A 236 -25.58 -5.92 -2.61
N MET A 237 -24.58 -5.87 -1.74
CA MET A 237 -23.98 -7.01 -1.06
C MET A 237 -24.34 -6.94 0.43
N GLY A 238 -25.35 -7.73 0.86
CA GLY A 238 -25.95 -7.52 2.18
C GLY A 238 -26.59 -6.13 2.26
N ASP A 239 -26.02 -5.26 3.08
CA ASP A 239 -26.45 -3.88 3.28
C ASP A 239 -25.50 -2.87 2.62
N THR A 240 -24.44 -3.34 1.94
CA THR A 240 -23.42 -2.50 1.30
C THR A 240 -23.73 -2.34 -0.18
N TYR A 241 -23.79 -1.09 -0.64
CA TYR A 241 -23.87 -0.73 -2.05
C TYR A 241 -22.45 -0.71 -2.64
N VAL A 242 -22.25 -1.37 -3.78
CA VAL A 242 -20.93 -1.57 -4.39
C VAL A 242 -20.98 -1.26 -5.88
N THR A 243 -20.04 -0.47 -6.38
CA THR A 243 -19.82 -0.28 -7.81
C THR A 243 -18.37 -0.52 -8.17
N VAL A 244 -18.14 -0.99 -9.39
CA VAL A 244 -16.80 -1.19 -9.95
C VAL A 244 -16.64 -0.31 -11.17
N LEU A 245 -15.59 0.48 -11.15
CA LEU A 245 -15.14 1.32 -12.26
C LEU A 245 -13.89 0.70 -12.90
N PHE A 246 -13.70 0.97 -14.19
CA PHE A 246 -12.47 0.56 -14.88
C PHE A 246 -11.82 1.74 -15.61
N GLY A 247 -10.50 1.66 -15.81
CA GLY A 247 -9.73 2.62 -16.59
C GLY A 247 -10.01 2.49 -18.07
N HIS A 248 -10.81 3.39 -18.64
CA HIS A 248 -11.20 3.35 -20.06
C HIS A 248 -10.20 4.05 -20.97
N ARG A 249 -9.77 5.27 -20.61
CA ARG A 249 -8.82 6.07 -21.39
C ARG A 249 -7.73 6.62 -20.49
N TYR A 250 -6.51 6.63 -21.00
CA TYR A 250 -5.32 7.11 -20.33
C TYR A 250 -4.71 8.27 -21.13
N ARG A 251 -4.24 9.33 -20.46
CA ARG A 251 -3.44 10.38 -21.07
C ARG A 251 -2.07 9.86 -21.43
N GLN A 252 -1.36 10.54 -22.34
CA GLN A 252 0.01 10.18 -22.74
C GLN A 252 1.01 10.33 -21.58
N ALA A 253 0.82 11.32 -20.71
CA ALA A 253 1.60 11.50 -19.51
C ALA A 253 0.69 11.42 -18.28
N ILE A 254 1.03 10.53 -17.36
CA ILE A 254 0.44 10.36 -16.03
C ILE A 254 1.50 10.78 -15.03
N ASP A 255 1.12 11.55 -14.01
CA ASP A 255 2.02 11.93 -12.92
C ASP A 255 2.32 10.71 -12.05
N THR A 256 3.54 10.18 -12.18
CA THR A 256 4.00 8.97 -11.48
C THR A 256 3.93 9.11 -9.96
N ASP A 257 4.12 10.32 -9.46
CA ASP A 257 4.22 10.57 -8.03
C ASP A 257 2.84 10.68 -7.35
N LYS A 258 1.80 11.00 -8.10
CA LYS A 258 0.50 11.36 -7.53
C LYS A 258 -0.63 10.43 -7.92
N PHE A 259 -0.55 9.76 -9.07
CA PHE A 259 -1.66 9.02 -9.64
C PHE A 259 -2.26 8.00 -8.65
N ILE A 260 -1.47 7.02 -8.23
CA ILE A 260 -1.96 5.96 -7.34
C ILE A 260 -2.37 6.51 -5.98
N HIS A 261 -1.55 7.43 -5.42
CA HIS A 261 -1.87 8.06 -4.14
C HIS A 261 -3.20 8.82 -4.19
N SER A 262 -3.42 9.65 -5.21
CA SER A 262 -4.69 10.40 -5.35
C SER A 262 -5.90 9.48 -5.48
N MET A 263 -5.74 8.32 -6.15
CA MET A 263 -6.81 7.34 -6.34
C MET A 263 -7.08 6.50 -5.09
N SER A 264 -6.07 6.26 -4.25
CA SER A 264 -6.19 5.47 -3.02
C SER A 264 -6.44 6.30 -1.77
N ASN A 265 -6.13 7.60 -1.77
CA ASN A 265 -6.29 8.46 -0.59
C ASN A 265 -7.70 9.06 -0.53
N VAL A 266 -8.69 8.21 -0.32
CA VAL A 266 -10.10 8.58 -0.11
C VAL A 266 -10.55 8.16 1.28
N SER A 267 -11.57 8.85 1.83
CA SER A 267 -12.03 8.70 3.21
C SER A 267 -13.09 7.61 3.43
N TYR A 268 -13.25 6.71 2.47
CA TYR A 268 -14.23 5.63 2.51
C TYR A 268 -13.62 4.31 2.07
N PRO A 269 -14.20 3.17 2.49
CA PRO A 269 -13.75 1.86 2.06
C PRO A 269 -13.85 1.71 0.54
N SER A 270 -12.72 1.40 -0.05
CA SER A 270 -12.57 1.22 -1.49
C SER A 270 -11.32 0.41 -1.75
N PHE A 271 -11.19 -0.18 -2.92
CA PHE A 271 -9.91 -0.74 -3.33
C PHE A 271 -9.64 -0.53 -4.81
N LEU A 272 -8.38 -0.21 -5.09
CA LEU A 272 -7.82 -0.06 -6.42
C LEU A 272 -7.00 -1.29 -6.76
N THR A 273 -7.29 -1.94 -7.88
CA THR A 273 -6.54 -3.11 -8.35
C THR A 273 -5.92 -2.84 -9.70
N LEU A 274 -4.63 -3.06 -9.77
CA LEU A 274 -3.82 -3.09 -10.98
C LEU A 274 -3.56 -4.57 -11.33
N ASP A 275 -4.21 -5.08 -12.37
CA ASP A 275 -4.14 -6.48 -12.78
C ASP A 275 -3.26 -6.59 -14.04
N TYR A 276 -2.07 -7.13 -13.87
CA TYR A 276 -1.02 -7.22 -14.89
C TYR A 276 -0.99 -8.60 -15.54
N ALA A 277 -0.95 -8.62 -16.88
CA ALA A 277 -0.72 -9.81 -17.66
C ALA A 277 0.46 -9.58 -18.62
N PRO A 278 1.62 -10.22 -18.40
CA PRO A 278 2.75 -10.13 -19.31
C PRO A 278 2.41 -10.72 -20.67
N VAL A 279 2.99 -10.16 -21.73
CA VAL A 279 2.84 -10.63 -23.10
C VAL A 279 4.20 -11.10 -23.59
N GLU A 280 4.24 -12.25 -24.27
CA GLU A 280 5.45 -12.74 -24.91
C GLU A 280 5.95 -11.71 -25.94
N THR A 281 7.23 -11.36 -25.88
CA THR A 281 7.85 -10.32 -26.71
C THR A 281 7.70 -10.63 -28.22
N ASP A 282 7.88 -11.89 -28.60
CA ASP A 282 7.71 -12.33 -30.00
C ASP A 282 6.28 -12.06 -30.51
N LEU A 283 5.27 -12.28 -29.65
CA LEU A 283 3.88 -12.04 -30.00
C LEU A 283 3.57 -10.54 -30.15
N VAL A 284 4.25 -9.69 -29.36
CA VAL A 284 4.13 -8.23 -29.46
C VAL A 284 4.78 -7.75 -30.75
N ASN A 285 6.00 -8.21 -31.04
CA ASN A 285 6.74 -7.86 -32.25
C ASN A 285 5.97 -8.24 -33.52
N ASP A 286 5.47 -9.48 -33.62
CA ASP A 286 4.63 -9.92 -34.73
C ASP A 286 3.42 -9.01 -34.95
N LYS A 287 2.77 -8.57 -33.89
CA LYS A 287 1.60 -7.70 -33.96
C LYS A 287 1.95 -6.27 -34.38
N LEU A 288 3.07 -5.73 -33.90
CA LEU A 288 3.55 -4.41 -34.29
C LEU A 288 3.97 -4.39 -35.75
N ILE A 289 4.73 -5.39 -36.21
CA ILE A 289 5.12 -5.54 -37.61
C ILE A 289 3.88 -5.64 -38.51
N ASN A 290 2.89 -6.47 -38.14
CA ASN A 290 1.63 -6.56 -38.88
C ASN A 290 0.86 -5.22 -38.88
N ALA A 291 0.85 -4.48 -37.78
CA ALA A 291 0.23 -3.15 -37.69
C ALA A 291 0.95 -2.13 -38.58
N GLN A 292 2.28 -2.18 -38.65
CA GLN A 292 3.12 -1.36 -39.53
C GLN A 292 2.78 -1.63 -40.99
N VAL A 293 2.84 -2.89 -41.43
CA VAL A 293 2.51 -3.31 -42.81
C VAL A 293 1.09 -2.88 -43.22
N ASN A 294 0.11 -3.07 -42.33
CA ASN A 294 -1.26 -2.66 -42.61
C ASN A 294 -1.43 -1.14 -42.69
N ASN A 295 -0.69 -0.38 -41.87
CA ASN A 295 -0.71 1.09 -41.91
C ASN A 295 -0.03 1.61 -43.16
N GLU A 296 1.09 1.02 -43.61
CA GLU A 296 1.80 1.38 -44.83
C GLU A 296 0.94 1.11 -46.08
N ARG A 297 0.23 -0.04 -46.11
CA ARG A 297 -0.77 -0.31 -47.18
C ARG A 297 -1.85 0.76 -47.24
N ALA A 298 -2.43 1.10 -46.06
CA ALA A 298 -3.47 2.12 -45.98
C ALA A 298 -2.97 3.53 -46.34
N ILE A 299 -1.69 3.85 -46.08
CA ILE A 299 -1.03 5.08 -46.52
C ILE A 299 -0.92 5.09 -48.04
N THR A 300 -0.46 3.99 -48.64
CA THR A 300 -0.31 3.85 -50.08
C THR A 300 -1.66 3.98 -50.79
N GLU A 301 -2.67 3.27 -50.32
CA GLU A 301 -4.05 3.36 -50.83
C GLU A 301 -4.62 4.78 -50.74
N GLU A 302 -4.41 5.49 -49.63
CA GLU A 302 -4.87 6.87 -49.44
C GLU A 302 -4.18 7.83 -50.42
N ILE A 303 -2.88 7.68 -50.66
CA ILE A 303 -2.10 8.49 -51.60
C ILE A 303 -2.58 8.23 -53.05
N GLU A 304 -2.80 6.97 -53.41
CA GLU A 304 -3.34 6.60 -54.74
C GLU A 304 -4.74 7.17 -54.97
N GLN A 305 -5.63 7.07 -53.98
CA GLN A 305 -6.96 7.65 -54.06
C GLN A 305 -6.94 9.16 -54.27
N LYS A 306 -6.08 9.88 -53.53
CA LYS A 306 -5.90 11.33 -53.67
C LYS A 306 -5.35 11.69 -55.06
N ARG A 307 -4.39 10.90 -55.55
CA ARG A 307 -3.80 11.10 -56.91
C ARG A 307 -4.86 10.88 -58.00
N ASN A 308 -5.67 9.83 -57.86
CA ASN A 308 -6.74 9.54 -58.79
C ASN A 308 -7.88 10.59 -58.76
N ALA A 309 -8.03 11.28 -57.62
CA ALA A 309 -8.96 12.40 -57.46
C ALA A 309 -8.37 13.75 -57.94
N GLY A 310 -7.17 13.75 -58.55
CA GLY A 310 -6.50 14.97 -59.04
C GLY A 310 -5.94 15.85 -57.95
N ILE A 311 -5.81 15.36 -56.71
CA ILE A 311 -5.24 16.09 -55.58
C ILE A 311 -3.74 15.74 -55.49
N PRO A 312 -2.83 16.70 -55.63
CA PRO A 312 -1.39 16.43 -55.44
C PRO A 312 -1.12 16.11 -53.98
N ALA A 313 -1.00 14.80 -53.66
CA ALA A 313 -0.64 14.35 -52.34
C ALA A 313 0.67 13.56 -52.41
N ILE A 314 1.65 14.07 -51.69
CA ILE A 314 2.96 13.41 -51.48
C ILE A 314 2.94 12.64 -50.15
N ASN A 315 2.18 13.13 -49.17
CA ASN A 315 2.12 12.59 -47.83
C ASN A 315 0.71 12.07 -47.49
N ALA A 316 0.68 11.10 -46.58
CA ALA A 316 -0.57 10.60 -46.00
C ALA A 316 -1.25 11.66 -45.12
N SER A 317 -2.45 11.40 -44.69
CA SER A 317 -3.11 12.23 -43.66
C SER A 317 -2.37 12.20 -42.33
N TYR A 318 -2.40 13.32 -41.62
CA TYR A 318 -1.75 13.46 -40.29
C TYR A 318 -2.05 12.27 -39.34
N PRO A 319 -3.29 11.73 -39.25
CA PRO A 319 -3.56 10.58 -38.39
C PRO A 319 -2.79 9.31 -38.79
N ARG A 320 -2.53 9.12 -40.08
CA ARG A 320 -1.80 7.95 -40.60
C ARG A 320 -0.30 8.06 -40.32
N GLU A 321 0.29 9.25 -40.54
CA GLU A 321 1.68 9.52 -40.21
C GLU A 321 1.93 9.44 -38.70
N LYS A 322 1.04 10.01 -37.90
CA LYS A 322 1.10 9.89 -36.45
C LYS A 322 1.11 8.43 -36.01
N LYS A 323 0.22 7.61 -36.59
CA LYS A 323 0.14 6.17 -36.29
C LYS A 323 1.41 5.44 -36.69
N LYS A 324 2.05 5.81 -37.82
CA LYS A 324 3.32 5.25 -38.25
C LYS A 324 4.41 5.53 -37.21
N ASN A 325 4.59 6.79 -36.83
CA ASN A 325 5.59 7.19 -35.84
C ASN A 325 5.36 6.54 -34.47
N GLU A 326 4.11 6.36 -34.06
CA GLU A 326 3.77 5.65 -32.81
C GLU A 326 4.20 4.16 -32.89
N ILE A 327 3.97 3.46 -34.01
CA ILE A 327 4.37 2.05 -34.21
C ILE A 327 5.91 1.94 -34.18
N GLU A 328 6.60 2.78 -34.94
CA GLU A 328 8.05 2.80 -34.99
C GLU A 328 8.66 3.05 -33.60
N SER A 329 8.14 4.02 -32.85
CA SER A 329 8.57 4.28 -31.48
C SER A 329 8.37 3.09 -30.54
N TYR A 330 7.31 2.30 -30.70
CA TYR A 330 7.11 1.08 -29.90
C TYR A 330 8.10 -0.02 -30.27
N ILE A 331 8.41 -0.19 -31.56
CA ILE A 331 9.40 -1.16 -32.03
C ILE A 331 10.79 -0.78 -31.47
N ASP A 332 11.18 0.48 -31.60
CA ASP A 332 12.48 0.97 -31.10
C ASP A 332 12.61 0.76 -29.58
N GLN A 333 11.55 1.02 -28.80
CA GLN A 333 11.55 0.82 -27.35
C GLN A 333 11.68 -0.65 -26.96
N LEU A 334 11.06 -1.57 -27.71
CA LEU A 334 11.18 -3.01 -27.46
C LEU A 334 12.57 -3.55 -27.80
N ASP A 335 13.14 -3.08 -28.93
CA ASP A 335 14.42 -3.60 -29.43
C ASP A 335 15.62 -2.99 -28.70
N GLU A 336 15.58 -1.67 -28.38
CA GLU A 336 16.73 -0.96 -27.80
C GLU A 336 16.78 -1.03 -26.26
N ASN A 337 15.63 -1.13 -25.60
CA ASN A 337 15.53 -0.99 -24.14
C ASN A 337 15.17 -2.29 -23.40
N ASP A 338 15.12 -3.43 -24.07
CA ASP A 338 14.65 -4.71 -23.48
C ASP A 338 13.30 -4.56 -22.75
N GLU A 339 12.41 -3.70 -23.27
CA GLU A 339 11.12 -3.48 -22.64
C GLU A 339 10.19 -4.65 -22.89
N LYS A 340 9.34 -4.94 -21.89
CA LYS A 340 8.31 -5.97 -21.97
C LYS A 340 6.93 -5.36 -22.13
N GLY A 341 6.09 -6.02 -22.90
CA GLY A 341 4.69 -5.64 -23.05
C GLY A 341 3.82 -6.25 -21.97
N PHE A 342 2.86 -5.48 -21.47
CA PHE A 342 1.85 -5.94 -20.51
C PHE A 342 0.45 -5.48 -20.93
N PHE A 343 -0.52 -6.29 -20.64
CA PHE A 343 -1.89 -5.83 -20.52
C PHE A 343 -2.17 -5.45 -19.07
N LEU A 344 -2.67 -4.24 -18.84
CA LEU A 344 -3.06 -3.72 -17.54
C LEU A 344 -4.59 -3.53 -17.50
N ASN A 345 -5.21 -4.05 -16.46
CA ASN A 345 -6.59 -3.80 -16.09
C ASN A 345 -6.60 -2.98 -14.80
N LEU A 346 -7.02 -1.73 -14.87
CA LEU A 346 -7.19 -0.87 -13.70
C LEU A 346 -8.65 -0.91 -13.29
N LEU A 347 -8.91 -1.41 -12.09
CA LEU A 347 -10.25 -1.53 -11.50
C LEU A 347 -10.30 -0.78 -10.17
N VAL A 348 -11.39 -0.07 -9.93
CA VAL A 348 -11.65 0.62 -8.67
C VAL A 348 -13.00 0.17 -8.14
N VAL A 349 -13.01 -0.40 -6.96
CA VAL A 349 -14.22 -0.80 -6.25
C VAL A 349 -14.54 0.25 -5.20
N ILE A 350 -15.76 0.74 -5.22
CA ILE A 350 -16.28 1.76 -4.30
C ILE A 350 -17.45 1.16 -3.55
N THR A 351 -17.49 1.39 -2.23
CA THR A 351 -18.58 0.95 -1.36
C THR A 351 -19.29 2.14 -0.72
N ALA A 352 -20.56 1.98 -0.38
CA ALA A 352 -21.38 2.98 0.30
C ALA A 352 -22.49 2.34 1.12
N HIS A 353 -23.16 3.13 1.97
CA HIS A 353 -24.29 2.66 2.77
C HIS A 353 -25.63 2.75 2.02
N ASP A 354 -25.73 3.67 1.05
CA ASP A 354 -26.91 3.85 0.21
C ASP A 354 -26.55 4.21 -1.23
N GLU A 355 -27.56 4.34 -2.09
CA GLU A 355 -27.40 4.62 -3.52
C GLU A 355 -26.95 6.06 -3.79
N ASP A 356 -27.41 7.03 -3.01
CA ASP A 356 -27.07 8.44 -3.19
C ASP A 356 -25.61 8.68 -2.81
N GLU A 357 -25.16 8.14 -1.70
CA GLU A 357 -23.77 8.16 -1.27
C GLU A 357 -22.85 7.46 -2.30
N LEU A 358 -23.29 6.31 -2.83
CA LEU A 358 -22.55 5.61 -3.87
C LEU A 358 -22.38 6.48 -5.12
N ALA A 359 -23.44 7.18 -5.53
CA ALA A 359 -23.40 8.07 -6.68
C ALA A 359 -22.47 9.28 -6.48
N GLU A 360 -22.39 9.84 -5.27
CA GLU A 360 -21.47 10.91 -4.91
C GLU A 360 -20.01 10.42 -4.93
N ARG A 361 -19.70 9.32 -4.26
CA ARG A 361 -18.36 8.72 -4.24
C ARG A 361 -17.87 8.33 -5.64
N MET A 362 -18.78 7.81 -6.47
CA MET A 362 -18.47 7.48 -7.87
C MET A 362 -18.08 8.72 -8.67
N LYS A 363 -18.83 9.83 -8.54
CA LYS A 363 -18.50 11.10 -9.21
C LYS A 363 -17.18 11.67 -8.72
N GLU A 364 -16.92 11.62 -7.42
CA GLU A 364 -15.65 12.04 -6.82
C GLU A 364 -14.48 11.23 -7.41
N MET A 365 -14.57 9.90 -7.42
CA MET A 365 -13.52 9.04 -7.96
C MET A 365 -13.29 9.27 -9.46
N GLN A 366 -14.34 9.46 -10.24
CA GLN A 366 -14.23 9.80 -11.66
C GLN A 366 -13.57 11.19 -11.87
N ALA A 367 -13.84 12.16 -10.99
CA ALA A 367 -13.20 13.47 -11.04
C ALA A 367 -11.71 13.36 -10.69
N ILE A 368 -11.35 12.58 -9.65
CA ILE A 368 -9.96 12.29 -9.29
C ILE A 368 -9.26 11.64 -10.49
N GLY A 369 -9.79 10.55 -11.02
CA GLY A 369 -9.21 9.85 -12.18
C GLY A 369 -8.98 10.78 -13.38
N LYS A 370 -9.98 11.61 -13.72
CA LYS A 370 -9.89 12.57 -14.82
C LYS A 370 -8.80 13.63 -14.58
N ARG A 371 -8.66 14.10 -13.35
CA ARG A 371 -7.60 15.04 -12.96
C ARG A 371 -6.22 14.42 -13.13
N GLU A 372 -6.05 13.19 -12.67
CA GLU A 372 -4.79 12.44 -12.74
C GLU A 372 -4.50 11.82 -14.12
N GLY A 373 -5.42 11.95 -15.08
CA GLY A 373 -5.19 11.54 -16.45
C GLY A 373 -5.81 10.22 -16.89
N VAL A 374 -6.70 9.64 -16.09
CA VAL A 374 -7.43 8.41 -16.40
C VAL A 374 -8.94 8.66 -16.38
N VAL A 375 -9.63 8.31 -17.46
CA VAL A 375 -11.09 8.34 -17.50
C VAL A 375 -11.61 7.02 -16.99
N LEU A 376 -12.37 7.06 -15.90
CA LEU A 376 -13.02 5.90 -15.29
C LEU A 376 -14.46 5.77 -15.79
N GLU A 377 -14.83 4.57 -16.18
CA GLU A 377 -16.20 4.21 -16.57
C GLU A 377 -16.73 3.05 -15.73
N THR A 378 -18.04 2.92 -15.60
CA THR A 378 -18.70 1.84 -14.85
C THR A 378 -18.62 0.52 -15.62
N CYS A 379 -18.47 -0.58 -14.90
CA CYS A 379 -18.51 -1.94 -15.47
C CYS A 379 -19.95 -2.41 -15.67
N ASP A 380 -20.71 -1.73 -16.56
CA ASP A 380 -22.14 -1.99 -16.77
C ASP A 380 -22.42 -3.45 -17.13
N TYR A 381 -23.46 -4.02 -16.48
CA TYR A 381 -23.90 -5.42 -16.61
C TYR A 381 -22.83 -6.48 -16.25
N THR A 382 -21.64 -6.08 -15.81
CA THR A 382 -20.53 -6.98 -15.46
C THR A 382 -19.99 -6.73 -14.04
N GLN A 383 -20.72 -6.03 -13.20
CA GLN A 383 -20.30 -5.61 -11.87
C GLN A 383 -19.74 -6.75 -11.01
N LEU A 384 -20.46 -7.87 -10.88
CA LEU A 384 -19.99 -9.03 -10.10
C LEU A 384 -18.70 -9.65 -10.67
N LYS A 385 -18.56 -9.68 -12.00
CA LYS A 385 -17.35 -10.20 -12.65
C LYS A 385 -16.17 -9.25 -12.45
N ALA A 386 -16.41 -7.96 -12.58
CA ALA A 386 -15.40 -6.93 -12.37
C ALA A 386 -14.95 -6.92 -10.90
N TRP A 387 -15.88 -7.04 -9.97
CA TRP A 387 -15.59 -7.14 -8.53
C TRP A 387 -14.72 -8.37 -8.23
N ASN A 388 -15.07 -9.57 -8.73
CA ASN A 388 -14.21 -10.75 -8.58
C ASN A 388 -12.80 -10.56 -9.16
N THR A 389 -12.70 -9.83 -10.28
CA THR A 389 -11.39 -9.53 -10.89
C THR A 389 -10.60 -8.55 -10.04
N ALA A 390 -11.27 -7.61 -9.37
CA ALA A 390 -10.63 -6.60 -8.53
C ALA A 390 -10.18 -7.13 -7.16
N LEU A 391 -10.74 -8.23 -6.66
CA LEU A 391 -10.28 -8.83 -5.40
C LEU A 391 -8.81 -9.29 -5.49
N PRO A 392 -8.07 -9.31 -4.36
CA PRO A 392 -6.67 -9.81 -4.28
C PRO A 392 -6.61 -11.33 -4.41
N ILE A 393 -7.19 -11.84 -5.50
CA ILE A 393 -7.18 -13.26 -5.90
C ILE A 393 -6.80 -13.36 -7.38
N GLY A 394 -6.23 -14.50 -7.78
CA GLY A 394 -5.73 -14.74 -9.15
C GLY A 394 -6.81 -14.86 -10.24
N GLY A 395 -8.08 -14.61 -9.92
CA GLY A 395 -9.19 -14.72 -10.88
C GLY A 395 -9.31 -13.50 -11.78
N ARG A 396 -9.57 -13.74 -13.08
CA ARG A 396 -9.90 -12.68 -14.05
C ARG A 396 -11.16 -13.06 -14.82
N GLN A 397 -12.22 -12.26 -14.72
CA GLN A 397 -13.51 -12.48 -15.36
C GLN A 397 -13.92 -11.37 -16.33
N VAL A 398 -13.27 -10.21 -16.25
CA VAL A 398 -13.45 -9.08 -17.17
C VAL A 398 -12.15 -8.76 -17.89
N ASP A 399 -12.28 -8.18 -19.06
CA ASP A 399 -11.19 -7.92 -19.99
C ASP A 399 -11.27 -6.47 -20.48
N TYR A 400 -11.08 -5.52 -19.54
CA TYR A 400 -10.96 -4.09 -19.81
C TYR A 400 -9.50 -3.65 -19.94
N MET A 401 -8.67 -4.58 -20.38
CA MET A 401 -7.22 -4.41 -20.42
C MET A 401 -6.77 -3.42 -21.49
N ARG A 402 -5.68 -2.70 -21.18
CA ARG A 402 -4.94 -1.85 -22.10
C ARG A 402 -3.49 -2.32 -22.16
N PHE A 403 -2.93 -2.23 -23.35
CA PHE A 403 -1.52 -2.56 -23.56
C PHE A 403 -0.61 -1.40 -23.17
N PHE A 404 0.45 -1.71 -22.45
CA PHE A 404 1.50 -0.80 -22.02
C PHE A 404 2.86 -1.47 -22.13
N LEU A 405 3.91 -0.68 -22.41
CA LEU A 405 5.30 -1.08 -22.19
C LEU A 405 5.69 -0.84 -20.72
N THR A 406 6.73 -1.53 -20.27
CA THR A 406 7.21 -1.45 -18.87
C THR A 406 7.57 -0.03 -18.46
N SER A 407 8.17 0.77 -19.35
CA SER A 407 8.45 2.19 -19.08
C SER A 407 7.21 3.04 -18.79
N SER A 408 6.07 2.69 -19.40
CA SER A 408 4.80 3.36 -19.14
C SER A 408 4.13 2.83 -17.86
N LEU A 409 4.41 1.59 -17.47
CA LEU A 409 3.81 0.96 -16.29
C LEU A 409 4.36 1.50 -14.97
N VAL A 410 5.58 2.04 -14.95
CA VAL A 410 6.14 2.69 -13.75
C VAL A 410 5.31 3.88 -13.27
N ALA A 411 4.47 4.46 -14.14
CA ALA A 411 3.50 5.49 -13.74
C ALA A 411 2.42 4.98 -12.78
N PHE A 412 2.25 3.67 -12.66
CA PHE A 412 1.32 3.02 -11.75
C PHE A 412 2.02 2.43 -10.51
N GLN A 413 3.19 2.96 -10.15
CA GLN A 413 3.93 2.52 -8.97
C GLN A 413 3.06 2.70 -7.69
N PRO A 414 3.03 1.69 -6.77
CA PRO A 414 2.07 1.66 -5.66
C PRO A 414 2.57 2.35 -4.37
N PHE A 415 3.75 2.97 -4.41
CA PHE A 415 4.40 3.54 -3.24
C PHE A 415 4.27 5.05 -3.19
N PHE A 416 4.15 5.60 -1.99
CA PHE A 416 4.05 7.05 -1.83
C PHE A 416 4.80 7.55 -0.60
N ALA A 417 4.30 7.26 0.59
CA ALA A 417 4.90 7.68 1.84
C ALA A 417 4.64 6.66 2.94
N GLN A 418 5.68 6.30 3.65
CA GLN A 418 5.58 5.35 4.75
C GLN A 418 4.99 6.03 5.98
N ASP A 419 3.96 5.42 6.54
CA ASP A 419 3.45 5.76 7.86
C ASP A 419 4.18 4.93 8.92
N VAL A 420 4.48 5.55 10.03
CA VAL A 420 5.15 4.90 11.18
C VAL A 420 4.11 4.73 12.27
N ILE A 421 3.60 3.50 12.41
CA ILE A 421 2.67 3.11 13.48
C ILE A 421 3.22 1.84 14.14
N GLU A 422 3.94 2.02 15.24
CA GLU A 422 4.55 0.92 15.98
C GLU A 422 3.77 0.64 17.26
N PRO A 423 3.33 -0.61 17.48
CA PRO A 423 2.63 -0.99 18.71
C PRO A 423 3.45 -0.66 19.97
N GLY A 424 2.81 -0.04 20.95
CA GLY A 424 3.45 0.43 22.19
C GLY A 424 4.41 1.61 21.99
N GLY A 425 4.30 2.29 20.84
CA GLY A 425 5.05 3.51 20.55
C GLY A 425 4.42 4.75 21.18
N GLN A 426 5.15 5.86 21.05
CA GLN A 426 4.70 7.19 21.47
C GLN A 426 4.18 7.96 20.27
N MET A 427 3.07 8.66 20.43
CA MET A 427 2.52 9.52 19.38
C MET A 427 3.40 10.77 19.24
N MET A 428 4.06 10.91 18.10
CA MET A 428 4.94 12.04 17.76
C MET A 428 4.21 13.20 17.11
N GLY A 429 3.09 12.94 16.44
CA GLY A 429 2.30 13.91 15.69
C GLY A 429 1.60 13.32 14.50
N LEU A 430 1.35 14.15 13.48
CA LEU A 430 0.73 13.75 12.23
C LEU A 430 1.72 13.80 11.08
N ASN A 431 1.69 12.80 10.22
CA ASN A 431 2.39 12.84 8.95
C ASN A 431 1.77 13.94 8.08
N ARG A 432 2.58 14.91 7.67
CA ARG A 432 2.10 16.06 6.89
C ARG A 432 1.53 15.66 5.53
N THR A 433 2.03 14.57 4.98
CA THR A 433 1.70 14.09 3.65
C THR A 433 0.47 13.19 3.67
N THR A 434 0.47 12.14 4.50
CA THR A 434 -0.62 11.16 4.58
C THR A 434 -1.74 11.58 5.53
N LYS A 435 -1.48 12.52 6.44
CA LYS A 435 -2.40 12.94 7.53
C LYS A 435 -2.69 11.82 8.55
N HIS A 436 -1.92 10.75 8.54
CA HIS A 436 -2.00 9.69 9.53
C HIS A 436 -1.13 10.01 10.76
N PHE A 437 -1.40 9.34 11.87
CA PHE A 437 -0.57 9.45 13.06
C PHE A 437 0.83 8.89 12.84
N ILE A 438 1.82 9.54 13.43
CA ILE A 438 3.18 9.00 13.57
C ILE A 438 3.30 8.49 15.00
N VAL A 439 3.42 7.17 15.16
CA VAL A 439 3.58 6.49 16.45
C VAL A 439 4.88 5.69 16.39
N GLY A 440 5.90 6.17 17.06
CA GLY A 440 7.24 5.57 17.02
C GLY A 440 7.63 4.96 18.36
N ASN A 441 8.25 3.79 18.35
CA ASN A 441 8.81 3.14 19.53
C ASN A 441 10.34 3.20 19.52
N ARG A 442 10.92 4.16 20.24
CA ARG A 442 12.36 4.33 20.29
C ARG A 442 13.10 3.12 20.85
N LYS A 443 12.49 2.33 21.74
CA LYS A 443 13.10 1.12 22.30
C LYS A 443 13.36 0.03 21.26
N LYS A 444 12.71 0.12 20.07
CA LYS A 444 12.96 -0.77 18.93
C LYS A 444 14.15 -0.33 18.07
N LEU A 445 14.62 0.90 18.23
CA LEU A 445 15.75 1.41 17.45
C LEU A 445 17.07 0.84 18.00
N PRO A 446 18.04 0.48 17.14
CA PRO A 446 19.38 0.06 17.55
C PRO A 446 20.09 1.14 18.37
N ASN A 447 19.77 2.42 18.13
CA ASN A 447 20.28 3.57 18.83
C ASN A 447 19.13 4.55 19.12
N PRO A 448 18.60 4.59 20.36
CA PRO A 448 17.41 5.38 20.72
C PRO A 448 17.69 6.88 20.94
N HIS A 449 18.91 7.36 20.70
CA HIS A 449 19.23 8.79 20.87
C HIS A 449 18.51 9.66 19.84
N GLY A 450 18.14 10.87 20.24
CA GLY A 450 17.46 11.86 19.40
C GLY A 450 18.00 13.27 19.60
N ILE A 451 17.84 14.11 18.58
CA ILE A 451 18.17 15.54 18.64
C ILE A 451 16.95 16.32 18.18
N ILE A 452 16.52 17.31 18.98
CA ILE A 452 15.44 18.24 18.63
C ILE A 452 16.07 19.61 18.38
N VAL A 453 15.95 20.09 17.15
CA VAL A 453 16.49 21.38 16.72
C VAL A 453 15.37 22.33 16.28
N GLY A 454 15.53 23.61 16.56
CA GLY A 454 14.56 24.64 16.17
C GLY A 454 14.97 26.01 16.71
N PHE A 455 14.38 27.05 16.14
CA PHE A 455 14.59 28.43 16.61
C PHE A 455 13.99 28.64 18.01
N SER A 456 14.43 29.70 18.71
CA SER A 456 13.81 30.10 19.98
C SER A 456 12.31 30.37 19.76
N GLY A 457 11.45 29.91 20.67
CA GLY A 457 10.00 30.02 20.55
C GLY A 457 9.32 29.07 19.57
N SER A 458 10.03 28.15 18.91
CA SER A 458 9.46 27.17 17.96
C SER A 458 8.68 26.03 18.62
N GLY A 459 8.64 25.95 19.97
CA GLY A 459 7.91 24.91 20.69
C GLY A 459 8.75 23.66 21.03
N LYS A 460 10.10 23.69 20.95
CA LYS A 460 10.97 22.53 21.26
C LYS A 460 10.69 21.94 22.64
N SER A 461 10.72 22.78 23.68
CA SER A 461 10.52 22.33 25.07
C SER A 461 9.10 21.81 25.29
N MET A 462 8.10 22.40 24.61
CA MET A 462 6.72 21.91 24.64
C MET A 462 6.60 20.53 23.97
N LEU A 463 7.27 20.32 22.85
CA LEU A 463 7.31 19.02 22.18
C LEU A 463 7.92 17.96 23.11
N ILE A 464 9.06 18.26 23.76
CA ILE A 464 9.71 17.32 24.68
C ILE A 464 8.79 16.98 25.86
N LYS A 465 8.14 17.98 26.45
CA LYS A 465 7.18 17.76 27.53
C LYS A 465 6.04 16.86 27.12
N LEU A 466 5.49 17.07 25.93
CA LEU A 466 4.32 16.35 25.44
C LEU A 466 4.64 14.92 24.93
N THR A 467 5.66 14.79 24.06
CA THR A 467 5.93 13.52 23.38
C THR A 467 6.90 12.63 24.17
N GLU A 468 7.92 13.19 24.79
CA GLU A 468 8.94 12.38 25.46
C GLU A 468 8.62 12.18 26.96
N LEU A 469 8.43 13.26 27.70
CA LEU A 469 8.23 13.20 29.13
C LEU A 469 6.87 12.59 29.49
N SER A 470 5.78 13.24 29.08
CA SER A 470 4.43 12.85 29.49
C SER A 470 4.05 11.45 29.02
N GLN A 471 4.37 11.10 27.78
CA GLN A 471 4.03 9.77 27.27
C GLN A 471 4.93 8.67 27.85
N THR A 472 6.20 8.96 28.18
CA THR A 472 7.08 8.01 28.87
C THR A 472 6.56 7.71 30.28
N LEU A 473 6.17 8.73 31.05
CA LEU A 473 5.56 8.55 32.38
C LEU A 473 4.29 7.70 32.34
N LEU A 474 3.44 7.87 31.33
CA LEU A 474 2.21 7.11 31.19
C LEU A 474 2.43 5.67 30.70
N ALA A 475 3.45 5.45 29.83
CA ALA A 475 3.62 4.18 29.12
C ALA A 475 4.58 3.21 29.82
N THR A 476 5.54 3.72 30.59
CA THR A 476 6.70 2.95 31.08
C THR A 476 6.94 3.17 32.57
N ASP A 477 7.75 2.30 33.17
CA ASP A 477 8.30 2.48 34.53
C ASP A 477 9.74 3.00 34.45
N ASP A 478 10.10 3.68 33.36
CA ASP A 478 11.46 4.21 33.17
C ASP A 478 11.68 5.45 34.04
N ASP A 479 12.85 5.54 34.67
CA ASP A 479 13.29 6.75 35.36
C ASP A 479 13.68 7.83 34.33
N ILE A 480 13.25 9.06 34.57
CA ILE A 480 13.54 10.20 33.70
C ILE A 480 14.45 11.18 34.43
N MET A 481 15.61 11.44 33.84
CA MET A 481 16.55 12.45 34.34
C MET A 481 16.64 13.60 33.33
N ILE A 482 16.45 14.83 33.82
CA ILE A 482 16.48 16.04 32.98
C ILE A 482 17.60 16.93 33.47
N ILE A 483 18.49 17.38 32.58
CA ILE A 483 19.46 18.44 32.84
C ILE A 483 18.91 19.69 32.13
N ASP A 484 18.49 20.67 32.95
CA ASP A 484 17.74 21.85 32.49
C ASP A 484 18.47 23.17 32.80
N PRO A 485 19.34 23.64 31.89
CA PRO A 485 20.08 24.89 32.11
C PRO A 485 19.19 26.14 32.11
N GLN A 486 17.97 26.07 31.58
CA GLN A 486 17.07 27.22 31.39
C GLN A 486 15.90 27.25 32.38
N ASN A 487 15.79 26.24 33.23
CA ASN A 487 14.71 26.10 34.21
C ASN A 487 13.29 26.08 33.56
N GLU A 488 13.16 25.36 32.46
CA GLU A 488 11.88 25.25 31.74
C GLU A 488 11.01 24.06 32.20
N PHE A 489 11.60 23.07 32.90
CA PHE A 489 10.95 21.82 33.28
C PHE A 489 10.55 21.75 34.78
N ARG A 490 10.92 22.72 35.58
CA ARG A 490 10.67 22.72 37.03
C ARG A 490 9.21 22.49 37.39
N ASP A 491 8.31 23.26 36.79
CA ASP A 491 6.86 23.22 37.10
C ASP A 491 6.24 21.83 36.83
N ILE A 492 6.68 21.15 35.78
CA ILE A 492 6.16 19.83 35.45
C ILE A 492 6.75 18.76 36.38
N VAL A 493 8.03 18.85 36.71
CA VAL A 493 8.69 17.92 37.62
C VAL A 493 8.06 18.00 39.03
N GLU A 494 7.87 19.21 39.57
CA GLU A 494 7.24 19.42 40.89
C GLU A 494 5.78 18.97 40.89
N LYS A 495 5.03 19.21 39.79
CA LYS A 495 3.62 18.79 39.66
C LYS A 495 3.46 17.27 39.62
N ASP A 496 4.41 16.58 39.02
CA ASP A 496 4.39 15.14 38.84
C ASP A 496 5.13 14.38 39.95
N ASN A 497 5.32 15.04 41.11
CA ASN A 497 6.00 14.51 42.31
C ASN A 497 7.47 14.11 42.09
N GLY A 498 8.12 14.67 41.08
CA GLY A 498 9.53 14.48 40.81
C GLY A 498 10.40 15.28 41.74
N SER A 499 11.68 14.92 41.83
CA SER A 499 12.69 15.65 42.62
C SER A 499 13.38 16.70 41.77
N TYR A 500 13.29 17.96 42.17
CA TYR A 500 13.98 19.07 41.51
C TYR A 500 15.17 19.55 42.36
N PHE A 501 16.33 19.64 41.74
CA PHE A 501 17.56 20.11 42.38
C PHE A 501 18.11 21.35 41.66
N ASP A 502 18.14 22.48 42.37
CA ASP A 502 18.77 23.70 41.86
C ASP A 502 20.28 23.66 42.16
N LEU A 503 21.09 23.52 41.11
CA LEU A 503 22.53 23.42 41.18
C LEU A 503 23.25 24.79 41.06
N THR A 504 22.56 25.89 41.42
CA THR A 504 23.17 27.21 41.42
C THR A 504 24.06 27.40 42.67
N PRO A 505 25.07 28.28 42.61
CA PRO A 505 25.93 28.54 43.77
C PRO A 505 25.18 29.04 45.01
N LYS A 506 23.93 29.51 44.86
CA LYS A 506 23.13 30.05 45.98
C LYS A 506 22.15 29.03 46.58
N SER A 507 21.98 27.88 45.97
CA SER A 507 20.98 26.88 46.39
C SER A 507 21.38 26.09 47.64
N GLY A 508 22.67 26.06 47.97
CA GLY A 508 23.19 25.24 49.07
C GLY A 508 23.24 23.74 48.73
N ILE A 509 22.96 23.34 47.52
CA ILE A 509 23.04 21.96 47.01
C ILE A 509 24.39 21.78 46.34
N PHE A 510 25.15 20.80 46.81
CA PHE A 510 26.48 20.49 46.28
C PHE A 510 26.51 19.04 45.79
N LEU A 511 27.03 18.83 44.58
CA LEU A 511 27.30 17.49 44.04
C LEU A 511 28.71 17.08 44.45
N ASN A 512 28.83 15.98 45.17
CA ASN A 512 30.13 15.40 45.47
C ASN A 512 30.63 14.56 44.29
N GLY A 513 31.38 15.18 43.38
CA GLY A 513 31.94 14.51 42.21
C GLY A 513 32.94 13.39 42.52
N PHE A 514 33.35 13.25 43.78
CA PHE A 514 34.28 12.22 44.27
C PHE A 514 33.59 11.15 45.11
N GLU A 515 32.28 11.11 45.15
CA GLU A 515 31.52 10.09 45.86
C GLU A 515 31.82 8.71 45.33
N VAL A 516 32.11 7.77 46.23
CA VAL A 516 32.32 6.35 45.88
C VAL A 516 31.11 5.59 46.32
N SER A 517 30.38 5.00 45.37
CA SER A 517 29.23 4.14 45.68
C SER A 517 29.68 2.88 46.42
N GLU A 518 28.84 2.35 47.30
CA GLU A 518 29.11 1.09 48.02
C GLU A 518 29.40 -0.06 47.04
N GLU A 519 28.74 -0.10 45.89
CA GLU A 519 28.96 -1.11 44.84
C GLU A 519 30.42 -1.08 44.32
N VAL A 520 30.99 0.10 44.11
CA VAL A 520 32.39 0.23 43.67
C VAL A 520 33.32 -0.16 44.80
N PHE A 521 32.99 0.18 46.05
CA PHE A 521 33.80 -0.13 47.20
C PHE A 521 33.92 -1.65 47.46
N VAL A 522 32.81 -2.41 47.24
CA VAL A 522 32.79 -3.87 47.39
C VAL A 522 33.20 -4.63 46.11
N SER A 523 33.46 -3.94 45.02
CA SER A 523 33.80 -4.54 43.74
C SER A 523 35.25 -5.03 43.64
N SER A 524 35.59 -5.74 42.56
CA SER A 524 36.94 -6.24 42.32
C SER A 524 37.97 -5.11 42.20
N VAL A 525 39.22 -5.40 42.56
CA VAL A 525 40.35 -4.45 42.48
C VAL A 525 40.51 -3.83 41.07
N ALA A 526 40.16 -4.58 40.03
CA ALA A 526 40.18 -4.07 38.65
C ALA A 526 39.14 -2.96 38.42
N VAL A 527 37.92 -3.12 38.94
CA VAL A 527 36.84 -2.12 38.86
C VAL A 527 37.19 -0.90 39.68
N GLN A 528 37.69 -1.09 40.88
CA GLN A 528 38.15 0.03 41.73
C GLN A 528 39.27 0.85 41.07
N LYS A 529 40.27 0.19 40.45
CA LYS A 529 41.33 0.88 39.70
C LYS A 529 40.80 1.67 38.51
N LYS A 530 39.84 1.10 37.79
CA LYS A 530 39.20 1.80 36.67
C LYS A 530 38.44 3.03 37.15
N PHE A 531 37.69 2.92 38.23
CA PHE A 531 36.98 4.03 38.85
C PHE A 531 37.95 5.14 39.30
N ILE A 532 39.05 4.80 40.01
CA ILE A 532 40.07 5.78 40.43
C ILE A 532 40.68 6.48 39.21
N ALA A 533 40.96 5.77 38.12
CA ALA A 533 41.46 6.39 36.89
C ALA A 533 40.48 7.39 36.29
N GLN A 534 39.19 7.06 36.25
CA GLN A 534 38.11 7.96 35.77
C GLN A 534 37.98 9.19 36.68
N GLN A 535 38.00 9.02 37.99
CA GLN A 535 37.97 10.14 38.95
C GLN A 535 39.19 11.05 38.85
N THR A 536 40.36 10.47 38.56
CA THR A 536 41.59 11.24 38.35
C THR A 536 41.51 12.12 37.11
N GLU A 537 40.96 11.61 36.01
CA GLU A 537 40.71 12.38 34.77
C GLU A 537 39.66 13.48 35.00
N TYR A 538 38.59 13.16 35.74
CA TYR A 538 37.56 14.13 36.11
C TYR A 538 38.16 15.28 36.92
N ALA A 539 38.99 14.96 37.95
CA ALA A 539 39.69 15.97 38.75
C ALA A 539 40.62 16.85 37.91
N LYS A 540 41.38 16.26 36.97
CA LYS A 540 42.22 17.02 36.03
C LYS A 540 41.38 17.97 35.16
N THR A 541 40.23 17.51 34.66
CA THR A 541 39.33 18.34 33.83
C THR A 541 38.76 19.51 34.65
N LEU A 542 38.34 19.27 35.90
CA LEU A 542 37.90 20.34 36.81
C LEU A 542 39.00 21.36 37.11
N CYS A 543 40.22 20.89 37.39
CA CYS A 543 41.36 21.79 37.64
C CYS A 543 41.79 22.57 36.39
N ALA A 544 41.57 22.03 35.18
CA ALA A 544 41.86 22.73 33.94
C ALA A 544 40.78 23.77 33.57
N ALA A 545 39.57 23.61 34.08
CA ALA A 545 38.43 24.50 33.84
C ALA A 545 38.31 25.64 34.89
N ALA A 546 39.00 25.53 36.03
CA ALA A 546 39.10 26.54 37.09
C ALA A 546 40.26 27.49 36.82
#